data_1287dfe0bc43bf14ea31114302a09006
#
_entry.id   1287dfe0bc43bf14ea31114302a09006
#
_cell.length_a   1.000
_cell.length_b   1.000
_cell.length_c   1.000
_cell.angle_alpha   90.00
_cell.angle_beta   90.00
_cell.angle_gamma   90.00
#
_symmetry.space_group_name_H-M   'P 1'
#
loop_
_entity.id
_entity.type
_entity.pdbx_description
1 polymer ?
#
loop_
_entity_poly.entity_id
_entity_poly.type
_entity_poly.pdbx_seq_one_letter_code
_entity_poly.pdbx_strand_id
1 'polypeptide(L)'
;MADASQQPSDRRLAVEAQRGEGASRFPFLLTDDLRSPLDDLQRLRDAEVKTREIIQKYQAAMREMMVRFEILDQDLNLKKHRNPIHHLESRIKKPASIFEKLERYGKEPTLENLERYIMDVAGVRVICSYIHDVYNLLELLQKQDDLEIVEIKDYINNPKPNGYRSLHVIVRIPVYFLDKKELIPVEVQLRTIAMDFWASLEHDLKYKSVSE
;
A
#
# COMPACT_ATOMS: atom_id res chain seq x y z
N MET A 1 -4.10 -3.69 -73.98
CA MET A 1 -2.86 -2.93 -73.93
C MET A 1 -2.90 -2.24 -72.58
N ALA A 2 -2.27 -2.81 -71.59
CA ALA A 2 -1.03 -2.46 -70.89
C ALA A 2 -1.23 -1.16 -70.08
N ASP A 3 -0.90 -1.01 -68.87
CA ASP A 3 0.20 -1.59 -68.11
C ASP A 3 -0.06 -1.41 -66.58
N ALA A 4 0.44 -2.37 -65.84
CA ALA A 4 0.47 -2.35 -64.43
C ALA A 4 1.75 -1.69 -63.93
N SER A 5 1.67 -0.88 -62.88
CA SER A 5 2.78 -0.74 -61.95
C SER A 5 2.26 -0.28 -60.56
N GLN A 6 2.00 -1.24 -59.73
CA GLN A 6 1.86 -1.04 -58.28
C GLN A 6 3.25 -0.96 -57.68
N GLN A 7 3.53 0.12 -56.97
CA GLN A 7 4.64 0.19 -55.99
C GLN A 7 4.15 -0.17 -54.60
N PRO A 8 4.91 -0.95 -53.84
CA PRO A 8 4.59 -1.31 -52.46
C PRO A 8 5.36 -0.40 -51.46
N SER A 9 4.70 0.59 -50.90
CA SER A 9 5.26 1.36 -49.82
C SER A 9 4.18 1.93 -48.91
N ASP A 10 3.58 1.11 -48.02
CA ASP A 10 2.82 1.63 -46.92
C ASP A 10 2.50 0.56 -45.83
N ARG A 11 3.50 -0.25 -45.51
CA ARG A 11 3.39 -1.19 -44.37
C ARG A 11 4.48 -1.04 -43.30
N ARG A 12 5.18 0.08 -43.26
CA ARG A 12 6.25 0.32 -42.27
C ARG A 12 5.99 1.40 -41.22
N LEU A 13 4.83 2.05 -41.21
CA LEU A 13 4.52 3.15 -40.28
C LEU A 13 3.47 2.80 -39.19
N ALA A 14 3.10 1.54 -39.05
CA ALA A 14 2.13 1.13 -38.01
C ALA A 14 2.72 0.32 -36.85
N VAL A 15 4.05 0.29 -36.66
CA VAL A 15 4.72 -0.48 -35.57
C VAL A 15 5.45 0.42 -34.58
N GLU A 16 5.48 1.74 -34.77
CA GLU A 16 6.19 2.67 -33.87
C GLU A 16 5.31 3.39 -32.85
N ALA A 17 4.01 3.14 -32.79
CA ALA A 17 3.10 3.83 -31.87
C ALA A 17 2.72 3.03 -30.61
N GLN A 18 3.43 1.94 -30.27
CA GLN A 18 3.20 1.16 -29.03
C GLN A 18 4.47 0.95 -28.19
N ARG A 19 5.42 1.88 -28.23
CA ARG A 19 6.58 1.92 -27.35
C ARG A 19 6.57 3.14 -26.43
N GLY A 20 5.48 3.37 -25.73
CA GLY A 20 5.33 4.55 -24.89
C GLY A 20 4.73 4.32 -23.49
N GLU A 21 4.60 3.07 -23.01
CA GLU A 21 4.09 2.80 -21.66
C GLU A 21 4.94 1.80 -20.87
N GLY A 22 6.25 1.90 -21.02
CA GLY A 22 7.23 1.18 -20.22
C GLY A 22 8.01 2.09 -19.28
N ALA A 23 7.41 3.17 -18.78
CA ALA A 23 8.03 4.01 -17.76
C ALA A 23 8.18 3.19 -16.49
N SER A 24 9.41 2.77 -16.27
CA SER A 24 10.02 2.17 -15.09
C SER A 24 9.04 1.76 -13.97
N ARG A 25 8.72 0.48 -13.96
CA ARG A 25 7.94 -0.19 -12.91
C ARG A 25 8.64 -0.12 -11.54
N PHE A 26 9.91 0.32 -11.51
CA PHE A 26 10.78 0.35 -10.33
C PHE A 26 11.70 1.58 -10.35
N PRO A 27 11.24 2.73 -9.88
CA PRO A 27 12.04 3.96 -9.86
C PRO A 27 13.24 3.94 -8.88
N PHE A 28 13.44 2.86 -8.11
CA PHE A 28 14.62 2.67 -7.24
C PHE A 28 15.91 2.32 -7.99
N LEU A 29 15.90 2.29 -9.34
CA LEU A 29 16.96 1.74 -10.16
C LEU A 29 17.84 2.77 -10.87
N LEU A 30 17.59 4.08 -10.68
CA LEU A 30 18.34 5.12 -11.38
C LEU A 30 19.41 5.71 -10.46
N THR A 31 20.62 5.12 -10.49
CA THR A 31 21.86 5.79 -10.09
C THR A 31 22.83 5.74 -11.25
N ASP A 32 23.24 6.94 -11.70
CA ASP A 32 24.22 7.14 -12.78
C ASP A 32 25.60 6.63 -12.38
N ASP A 33 26.01 5.50 -12.97
CA ASP A 33 27.42 5.14 -13.13
C ASP A 33 27.55 4.24 -14.38
N LEU A 34 28.12 4.79 -15.44
CA LEU A 34 28.34 4.11 -16.74
C LEU A 34 29.30 2.94 -16.57
N ARG A 35 28.76 1.75 -16.39
CA ARG A 35 29.49 0.48 -16.41
C ARG A 35 28.99 -0.41 -17.54
N SER A 36 29.57 -1.59 -17.72
CA SER A 36 29.25 -2.46 -18.85
C SER A 36 27.72 -2.76 -18.90
N PRO A 37 27.08 -2.85 -20.07
CA PRO A 37 25.65 -3.14 -20.21
C PRO A 37 25.21 -4.45 -19.53
N LEU A 38 26.11 -5.40 -19.35
CA LEU A 38 25.85 -6.66 -18.64
C LEU A 38 25.78 -6.47 -17.13
N ASP A 39 26.66 -5.61 -16.57
CA ASP A 39 26.64 -5.28 -15.15
C ASP A 39 25.37 -4.50 -14.78
N ASP A 40 24.92 -3.62 -15.65
CA ASP A 40 23.68 -2.87 -15.47
C ASP A 40 22.45 -3.77 -15.50
N LEU A 41 22.41 -4.74 -16.42
CA LEU A 41 21.33 -5.74 -16.48
C LEU A 41 21.29 -6.62 -15.22
N GLN A 42 22.44 -6.98 -14.68
CA GLN A 42 22.51 -7.78 -13.46
C GLN A 42 22.04 -6.99 -12.25
N ARG A 43 22.46 -5.73 -12.11
CA ARG A 43 21.97 -4.81 -11.07
C ARG A 43 20.47 -4.57 -11.14
N LEU A 44 19.92 -4.40 -12.33
CA LEU A 44 18.48 -4.25 -12.54
C LEU A 44 17.72 -5.48 -12.07
N ARG A 45 18.21 -6.68 -12.38
CA ARG A 45 17.62 -7.94 -11.90
C ARG A 45 17.69 -8.07 -10.38
N ASP A 46 18.84 -7.78 -9.80
CA ASP A 46 19.05 -7.87 -8.35
C ASP A 46 18.16 -6.88 -7.60
N ALA A 47 18.01 -5.68 -8.13
CA ALA A 47 17.12 -4.68 -7.56
C ALA A 47 15.63 -5.06 -7.73
N GLU A 48 15.25 -5.68 -8.85
CA GLU A 48 13.91 -6.23 -9.04
C GLU A 48 13.59 -7.33 -8.04
N VAL A 49 14.53 -8.26 -7.83
CA VAL A 49 14.38 -9.35 -6.85
C VAL A 49 14.22 -8.78 -5.44
N LYS A 50 15.10 -7.85 -5.01
CA LYS A 50 15.00 -7.20 -3.69
C LYS A 50 13.68 -6.45 -3.51
N THR A 51 13.24 -5.73 -4.52
CA THR A 51 11.96 -5.01 -4.47
C THR A 51 10.78 -5.99 -4.31
N ARG A 52 10.83 -7.12 -5.02
CA ARG A 52 9.80 -8.16 -4.92
C ARG A 52 9.79 -8.79 -3.52
N GLU A 53 10.95 -9.09 -2.95
CA GLU A 53 11.09 -9.63 -1.60
C GLU A 53 10.49 -8.67 -0.56
N ILE A 54 10.80 -7.38 -0.65
CA ILE A 54 10.25 -6.36 0.26
C ILE A 54 8.73 -6.28 0.14
N ILE A 55 8.19 -6.21 -1.07
CA ILE A 55 6.74 -6.18 -1.27
C ILE A 55 6.08 -7.45 -0.72
N GLN A 56 6.69 -8.61 -0.92
CA GLN A 56 6.19 -9.88 -0.40
C GLN A 56 6.14 -9.90 1.13
N LYS A 57 7.14 -9.32 1.82
CA LYS A 57 7.13 -9.17 3.29
C LYS A 57 5.92 -8.38 3.76
N TYR A 58 5.67 -7.21 3.16
CA TYR A 58 4.52 -6.38 3.52
C TYR A 58 3.19 -7.04 3.18
N GLN A 59 3.11 -7.76 2.06
CA GLN A 59 1.91 -8.54 1.71
C GLN A 59 1.64 -9.66 2.71
N ALA A 60 2.67 -10.33 3.21
CA ALA A 60 2.54 -11.36 4.24
C ALA A 60 2.00 -10.76 5.55
N ALA A 61 2.62 -9.68 6.04
CA ALA A 61 2.17 -8.97 7.24
C ALA A 61 0.72 -8.47 7.12
N MET A 62 0.35 -7.94 5.95
CA MET A 62 -1.01 -7.49 5.67
C MET A 62 -2.02 -8.64 5.73
N ARG A 63 -1.69 -9.80 5.16
CA ARG A 63 -2.57 -11.00 5.21
C ARG A 63 -2.74 -11.50 6.64
N GLU A 64 -1.66 -11.60 7.42
CA GLU A 64 -1.74 -12.01 8.81
C GLU A 64 -2.61 -11.06 9.64
N MET A 65 -2.49 -9.76 9.41
CA MET A 65 -3.35 -8.77 10.08
C MET A 65 -4.82 -8.92 9.68
N MET A 66 -5.11 -9.18 8.40
CA MET A 66 -6.49 -9.45 7.92
C MET A 66 -7.08 -10.66 8.63
N VAL A 67 -6.37 -11.79 8.66
CA VAL A 67 -6.82 -13.02 9.33
C VAL A 67 -7.07 -12.78 10.82
N ARG A 68 -6.26 -11.97 11.51
CA ARG A 68 -6.50 -11.61 12.91
C ARG A 68 -7.83 -10.91 13.10
N PHE A 69 -8.16 -9.95 12.27
CA PHE A 69 -9.46 -9.28 12.34
C PHE A 69 -10.63 -10.20 12.03
N GLU A 70 -10.48 -11.10 11.07
CA GLU A 70 -11.48 -12.13 10.78
C GLU A 70 -11.73 -13.05 11.98
N ILE A 71 -10.66 -13.49 12.67
CA ILE A 71 -10.75 -14.32 13.88
C ILE A 71 -11.44 -13.53 15.01
N LEU A 72 -11.05 -12.26 15.23
CA LEU A 72 -11.65 -11.42 16.25
C LEU A 72 -13.14 -11.20 15.99
N ASP A 73 -13.54 -10.95 14.74
CA ASP A 73 -14.95 -10.76 14.36
C ASP A 73 -15.77 -12.03 14.62
N GLN A 74 -15.24 -13.20 14.24
CA GLN A 74 -15.88 -14.50 14.48
C GLN A 74 -16.02 -14.79 15.97
N ASP A 75 -14.98 -14.55 16.78
CA ASP A 75 -15.02 -14.82 18.23
C ASP A 75 -15.99 -13.86 18.95
N LEU A 76 -16.04 -12.58 18.52
CA LEU A 76 -17.00 -11.62 19.04
C LEU A 76 -18.44 -11.98 18.66
N ASN A 77 -18.67 -12.49 17.46
CA ASN A 77 -19.97 -12.95 17.03
C ASN A 77 -20.44 -14.14 17.89
N LEU A 78 -19.58 -15.13 18.11
CA LEU A 78 -19.89 -16.28 18.95
C LEU A 78 -20.21 -15.91 20.40
N LYS A 79 -19.45 -14.97 20.98
CA LYS A 79 -19.59 -14.60 22.40
C LYS A 79 -20.63 -13.51 22.66
N LYS A 80 -20.83 -12.60 21.73
CA LYS A 80 -21.69 -11.42 21.92
C LYS A 80 -22.85 -11.35 20.93
N HIS A 81 -22.99 -12.35 20.06
CA HIS A 81 -24.04 -12.43 19.01
C HIS A 81 -24.08 -11.18 18.12
N ARG A 82 -22.90 -10.61 17.83
CA ARG A 82 -22.77 -9.39 17.06
C ARG A 82 -21.44 -9.34 16.32
N ASN A 83 -21.51 -8.98 15.02
CA ASN A 83 -20.32 -8.71 14.20
C ASN A 83 -19.99 -7.22 14.25
N PRO A 84 -18.92 -6.82 14.93
CA PRO A 84 -18.52 -5.41 14.99
C PRO A 84 -17.93 -4.94 13.65
N ILE A 85 -17.32 -5.85 12.89
CA ILE A 85 -16.68 -5.53 11.62
C ILE A 85 -17.69 -5.69 10.48
N HIS A 86 -17.98 -4.60 9.80
CA HIS A 86 -18.84 -4.59 8.62
C HIS A 86 -18.06 -5.01 7.37
N HIS A 87 -16.80 -4.54 7.24
CA HIS A 87 -15.98 -4.78 6.06
C HIS A 87 -14.50 -4.64 6.37
N LEU A 88 -13.68 -5.44 5.67
CA LEU A 88 -12.22 -5.39 5.72
C LEU A 88 -11.67 -5.11 4.33
N GLU A 89 -10.77 -4.16 4.24
CA GLU A 89 -10.00 -3.85 3.03
C GLU A 89 -8.51 -3.88 3.32
N SER A 90 -7.74 -4.23 2.31
CA SER A 90 -6.28 -4.18 2.43
C SER A 90 -5.64 -3.64 1.16
N ARG A 91 -4.51 -2.96 1.31
CA ARG A 91 -3.76 -2.44 0.17
C ARG A 91 -2.27 -2.34 0.47
N ILE A 92 -1.47 -2.55 -0.57
CA ILE A 92 -0.07 -2.11 -0.58
C ILE A 92 -0.02 -0.70 -1.19
N LYS A 93 0.71 0.19 -0.54
CA LYS A 93 0.92 1.58 -0.99
C LYS A 93 1.61 1.59 -2.34
N LYS A 94 1.11 2.41 -3.26
CA LYS A 94 1.69 2.55 -4.60
C LYS A 94 3.12 3.10 -4.52
N PRO A 95 4.06 2.63 -5.37
CA PRO A 95 5.44 3.13 -5.38
C PRO A 95 5.54 4.65 -5.48
N ALA A 96 4.80 5.30 -6.37
CA ALA A 96 4.78 6.76 -6.50
C ALA A 96 4.48 7.45 -5.16
N SER A 97 3.47 6.98 -4.40
CA SER A 97 3.13 7.55 -3.09
C SER A 97 4.18 7.28 -2.01
N ILE A 98 4.99 6.22 -2.15
CA ILE A 98 6.13 5.96 -1.28
C ILE A 98 7.24 6.99 -1.56
N PHE A 99 7.53 7.25 -2.84
CA PHE A 99 8.51 8.26 -3.26
C PHE A 99 8.15 9.65 -2.75
N GLU A 100 6.93 10.13 -3.05
CA GLU A 100 6.44 11.42 -2.57
C GLU A 100 6.55 11.56 -1.05
N LYS A 101 6.39 10.46 -0.31
CA LYS A 101 6.52 10.47 1.14
C LYS A 101 7.98 10.54 1.59
N LEU A 102 8.88 9.82 0.93
CA LEU A 102 10.32 9.90 1.19
C LEU A 102 10.86 11.31 0.88
N GLU A 103 10.47 11.90 -0.25
CA GLU A 103 10.82 13.29 -0.58
C GLU A 103 10.37 14.28 0.50
N ARG A 104 9.12 14.17 0.97
CA ARG A 104 8.62 15.01 2.08
C ARG A 104 9.44 14.86 3.37
N TYR A 105 10.06 13.70 3.57
CA TYR A 105 10.96 13.45 4.69
C TYR A 105 12.41 13.87 4.41
N GLY A 106 12.70 14.39 3.20
CA GLY A 106 14.07 14.74 2.77
C GLY A 106 14.97 13.51 2.67
N LYS A 107 14.41 12.35 2.29
CA LYS A 107 15.11 11.08 2.17
C LYS A 107 15.20 10.62 0.72
N GLU A 108 16.38 10.09 0.36
CA GLU A 108 16.54 9.47 -0.95
C GLU A 108 15.61 8.27 -1.13
N PRO A 109 15.12 8.01 -2.36
CA PRO A 109 14.23 6.92 -2.67
C PRO A 109 14.97 5.58 -2.77
N THR A 110 15.48 5.09 -1.65
CA THR A 110 16.14 3.79 -1.54
C THR A 110 15.27 2.77 -0.81
N LEU A 111 15.51 1.47 -1.05
CA LEU A 111 14.81 0.39 -0.34
C LEU A 111 15.07 0.44 1.17
N GLU A 112 16.29 0.80 1.56
CA GLU A 112 16.66 0.98 2.97
C GLU A 112 15.87 2.11 3.62
N ASN A 113 15.74 3.26 2.96
CA ASN A 113 14.96 4.38 3.45
C ASN A 113 13.46 4.06 3.49
N LEU A 114 12.96 3.25 2.52
CA LEU A 114 11.60 2.76 2.55
C LEU A 114 11.35 1.96 3.85
N GLU A 115 12.15 0.93 4.12
CA GLU A 115 11.97 0.08 5.32
C GLU A 115 12.15 0.88 6.63
N ARG A 116 13.04 1.87 6.63
CA ARG A 116 13.34 2.67 7.82
C ARG A 116 12.31 3.75 8.14
N TYR A 117 11.75 4.41 7.13
CA TYR A 117 10.93 5.62 7.33
C TYR A 117 9.46 5.46 6.94
N ILE A 118 9.09 4.44 6.16
CA ILE A 118 7.73 4.27 5.69
C ILE A 118 7.04 3.14 6.43
N MET A 119 6.21 3.49 7.41
CA MET A 119 5.49 2.51 8.26
C MET A 119 4.12 2.11 7.70
N ASP A 120 3.67 2.72 6.59
CA ASP A 120 2.35 2.53 5.99
C ASP A 120 2.41 1.93 4.57
N VAL A 121 3.44 1.12 4.29
CA VAL A 121 3.54 0.35 3.03
C VAL A 121 2.41 -0.66 2.94
N ALA A 122 2.18 -1.43 4.00
CA ALA A 122 1.02 -2.29 4.15
C ALA A 122 -0.08 -1.57 4.93
N GLY A 123 -1.30 -1.56 4.41
CA GLY A 123 -2.45 -0.96 5.05
C GLY A 123 -3.62 -1.93 5.14
N VAL A 124 -4.28 -1.96 6.30
CA VAL A 124 -5.55 -2.67 6.53
C VAL A 124 -6.56 -1.65 7.01
N ARG A 125 -7.72 -1.63 6.36
CA ARG A 125 -8.85 -0.80 6.76
C ARG A 125 -9.95 -1.69 7.33
N VAL A 126 -10.39 -1.34 8.53
CA VAL A 126 -11.43 -2.04 9.27
C VAL A 126 -12.63 -1.12 9.41
N ILE A 127 -13.72 -1.44 8.74
CA ILE A 127 -14.96 -0.68 8.78
C ILE A 127 -15.89 -1.29 9.83
N CYS A 128 -16.21 -0.51 10.84
CA CYS A 128 -17.09 -0.90 11.95
C CYS A 128 -18.48 -0.28 11.82
N SER A 129 -19.47 -0.89 12.45
CA SER A 129 -20.82 -0.31 12.49
C SER A 129 -20.89 0.92 13.42
N TYR A 130 -20.18 0.90 14.55
CA TYR A 130 -20.27 1.93 15.58
C TYR A 130 -18.90 2.37 16.11
N ILE A 131 -18.84 3.57 16.65
CA ILE A 131 -17.60 4.14 17.22
C ILE A 131 -17.04 3.28 18.35
N HIS A 132 -17.89 2.75 19.24
CA HIS A 132 -17.41 1.91 20.34
C HIS A 132 -16.75 0.60 19.84
N ASP A 133 -17.14 0.10 18.67
CA ASP A 133 -16.47 -1.07 18.09
C ASP A 133 -15.06 -0.76 17.64
N VAL A 134 -14.84 0.45 17.10
CA VAL A 134 -13.50 0.93 16.75
C VAL A 134 -12.56 0.89 17.95
N TYR A 135 -12.99 1.42 19.09
CA TYR A 135 -12.18 1.43 20.30
C TYR A 135 -12.06 0.05 20.95
N ASN A 136 -13.12 -0.77 20.93
CA ASN A 136 -13.04 -2.16 21.40
C ASN A 136 -12.01 -2.98 20.61
N LEU A 137 -11.95 -2.80 19.29
CA LEU A 137 -10.95 -3.49 18.46
C LEU A 137 -9.53 -2.98 18.78
N LEU A 138 -9.35 -1.69 19.02
CA LEU A 138 -8.05 -1.17 19.49
C LEU A 138 -7.62 -1.84 20.79
N GLU A 139 -8.50 -1.91 21.79
CA GLU A 139 -8.20 -2.59 23.06
C GLU A 139 -7.85 -4.06 22.87
N LEU A 140 -8.53 -4.76 21.94
CA LEU A 140 -8.21 -6.15 21.64
C LEU A 140 -6.85 -6.30 20.97
N LEU A 141 -6.46 -5.38 20.07
CA LEU A 141 -5.12 -5.38 19.50
C LEU A 141 -4.04 -5.13 20.56
N GLN A 142 -4.29 -4.18 21.48
CA GLN A 142 -3.35 -3.86 22.57
C GLN A 142 -3.15 -5.00 23.58
N LYS A 143 -4.08 -5.96 23.63
CA LYS A 143 -3.97 -7.15 24.51
C LYS A 143 -3.19 -8.30 23.86
N GLN A 144 -2.85 -8.20 22.58
CA GLN A 144 -2.07 -9.23 21.89
C GLN A 144 -0.58 -9.01 22.17
N ASP A 145 0.05 -9.93 22.84
CA ASP A 145 1.43 -9.85 23.33
C ASP A 145 2.48 -9.97 22.21
N ASP A 146 2.09 -10.47 21.06
CA ASP A 146 2.93 -10.60 19.88
C ASP A 146 2.89 -9.37 18.96
N LEU A 147 2.01 -8.39 19.22
CA LEU A 147 1.93 -7.14 18.47
C LEU A 147 2.65 -6.00 19.21
N GLU A 148 3.45 -5.23 18.50
CA GLU A 148 4.03 -3.98 18.97
C GLU A 148 3.20 -2.80 18.45
N ILE A 149 2.53 -2.06 19.34
CA ILE A 149 1.85 -0.81 18.97
C ILE A 149 2.90 0.30 18.91
N VAL A 150 3.18 0.80 17.70
CA VAL A 150 4.21 1.83 17.48
C VAL A 150 3.65 3.23 17.63
N GLU A 151 2.45 3.47 17.07
CA GLU A 151 1.83 4.79 17.05
C GLU A 151 0.30 4.68 16.98
N ILE A 152 -0.39 5.57 17.69
CA ILE A 152 -1.85 5.73 17.60
C ILE A 152 -2.15 7.19 17.28
N LYS A 153 -2.90 7.43 16.18
CA LYS A 153 -3.42 8.76 15.80
C LYS A 153 -4.94 8.73 15.83
N ASP A 154 -5.52 9.37 16.81
CA ASP A 154 -6.97 9.43 16.98
C ASP A 154 -7.57 10.67 16.29
N TYR A 155 -7.91 10.51 15.02
CA TYR A 155 -8.65 11.53 14.27
C TYR A 155 -10.18 11.43 14.47
N ILE A 156 -10.66 10.52 15.31
CA ILE A 156 -12.08 10.49 15.70
C ILE A 156 -12.34 11.58 16.73
N ASN A 157 -11.51 11.63 17.78
CA ASN A 157 -11.58 12.65 18.81
C ASN A 157 -10.93 13.98 18.40
N ASN A 158 -9.91 13.94 17.53
CA ASN A 158 -9.21 15.11 17.01
C ASN A 158 -9.29 15.14 15.46
N PRO A 159 -10.45 15.48 14.87
CA PRO A 159 -10.63 15.46 13.43
C PRO A 159 -9.67 16.40 12.69
N LYS A 160 -9.31 16.05 11.47
CA LYS A 160 -8.54 16.96 10.60
C LYS A 160 -9.41 18.16 10.18
N PRO A 161 -8.80 19.29 9.77
CA PRO A 161 -9.54 20.49 9.36
C PRO A 161 -10.59 20.26 8.26
N ASN A 162 -10.37 19.26 7.40
CA ASN A 162 -11.32 18.86 6.34
C ASN A 162 -12.44 17.94 6.82
N GLY A 163 -12.58 17.71 8.14
CA GLY A 163 -13.60 16.82 8.71
C GLY A 163 -13.26 15.33 8.66
N TYR A 164 -12.07 14.95 8.16
CA TYR A 164 -11.64 13.56 8.15
C TYR A 164 -11.55 12.96 9.54
N ARG A 165 -12.17 11.79 9.74
CA ARG A 165 -12.14 11.01 10.98
C ARG A 165 -11.72 9.58 10.71
N SER A 166 -10.83 9.07 11.53
CA SER A 166 -10.36 7.68 11.53
C SER A 166 -9.46 7.46 12.73
N LEU A 167 -9.40 6.26 13.26
CA LEU A 167 -8.36 5.86 14.20
C LEU A 167 -7.26 5.14 13.41
N HIS A 168 -6.04 5.69 13.41
CA HIS A 168 -4.89 5.10 12.75
C HIS A 168 -3.97 4.48 13.78
N VAL A 169 -3.60 3.23 13.57
CA VAL A 169 -2.70 2.49 14.44
C VAL A 169 -1.58 1.90 13.61
N ILE A 170 -0.34 2.26 13.90
CA ILE A 170 0.81 1.56 13.35
C ILE A 170 1.15 0.42 14.28
N VAL A 171 1.08 -0.79 13.78
CA VAL A 171 1.47 -2.00 14.50
C VAL A 171 2.64 -2.66 13.82
N ARG A 172 3.53 -3.33 14.58
CA ARG A 172 4.46 -4.30 14.02
C ARG A 172 3.98 -5.69 14.35
N ILE A 173 3.83 -6.49 13.31
CA ILE A 173 3.37 -7.87 13.39
C ILE A 173 4.51 -8.84 13.07
N PRO A 174 4.71 -9.92 13.85
CA PRO A 174 5.71 -10.93 13.53
C PRO A 174 5.29 -11.74 12.30
N VAL A 175 6.17 -11.80 11.32
CA VAL A 175 6.03 -12.68 10.16
C VAL A 175 7.16 -13.67 10.15
N TYR A 176 6.84 -14.94 10.00
CA TYR A 176 7.81 -16.03 9.94
C TYR A 176 8.11 -16.37 8.49
N PHE A 177 9.35 -16.19 8.09
CA PHE A 177 9.90 -16.61 6.82
C PHE A 177 10.65 -17.95 7.01
N LEU A 178 11.19 -18.48 5.94
CA LEU A 178 11.87 -19.78 5.95
C LEU A 178 12.98 -19.86 7.00
N ASP A 179 13.76 -18.81 7.14
CA ASP A 179 15.00 -18.75 7.94
C ASP A 179 14.97 -17.70 9.06
N LYS A 180 13.94 -16.86 9.12
CA LYS A 180 13.89 -15.75 10.08
C LYS A 180 12.47 -15.32 10.43
N LYS A 181 12.37 -14.69 11.62
CA LYS A 181 11.19 -13.92 12.05
C LYS A 181 11.51 -12.43 11.88
N GLU A 182 10.61 -11.68 11.27
CA GLU A 182 10.72 -10.23 11.17
C GLU A 182 9.46 -9.55 11.74
N LEU A 183 9.64 -8.39 12.39
CA LEU A 183 8.53 -7.53 12.80
C LEU A 183 8.27 -6.50 11.71
N ILE A 184 7.14 -6.61 11.03
CA ILE A 184 6.83 -5.80 9.84
C ILE A 184 5.71 -4.82 10.18
N PRO A 185 5.88 -3.51 9.86
CA PRO A 185 4.87 -2.51 10.14
C PRO A 185 3.67 -2.64 9.20
N VAL A 186 2.48 -2.48 9.79
CA VAL A 186 1.20 -2.39 9.10
C VAL A 186 0.42 -1.21 9.66
N GLU A 187 -0.10 -0.34 8.80
CA GLU A 187 -1.05 0.69 9.20
C GLU A 187 -2.46 0.11 9.25
N VAL A 188 -3.06 0.12 10.42
CA VAL A 188 -4.47 -0.25 10.63
C VAL A 188 -5.30 1.02 10.73
N GLN A 189 -6.28 1.19 9.85
CA GLN A 189 -7.23 2.29 9.85
C GLN A 189 -8.60 1.76 10.28
N LEU A 190 -9.03 2.13 11.50
CA LEU A 190 -10.35 1.77 12.00
C LEU A 190 -11.30 2.95 11.82
N ARG A 191 -12.46 2.69 11.21
CA ARG A 191 -13.48 3.69 10.87
C ARG A 191 -14.88 3.14 11.10
N THR A 192 -15.86 4.02 11.23
CA THR A 192 -17.26 3.63 11.01
C THR A 192 -17.60 3.73 9.52
N ILE A 193 -18.73 3.12 9.12
CA ILE A 193 -19.28 3.21 7.76
C ILE A 193 -19.41 4.68 7.31
N ALA A 194 -19.93 5.55 8.18
CA ALA A 194 -20.08 6.97 7.87
C ALA A 194 -18.73 7.69 7.68
N MET A 195 -17.72 7.35 8.47
CA MET A 195 -16.36 7.92 8.34
C MET A 195 -15.69 7.45 7.05
N ASP A 196 -15.90 6.22 6.65
CA ASP A 196 -15.35 5.68 5.41
C ASP A 196 -16.01 6.29 4.18
N PHE A 197 -17.34 6.44 4.21
CA PHE A 197 -18.11 7.15 3.18
C PHE A 197 -17.61 8.59 3.00
N TRP A 198 -17.44 9.33 4.11
CA TRP A 198 -16.92 10.70 4.05
C TRP A 198 -15.52 10.77 3.46
N ALA A 199 -14.62 9.88 3.89
CA ALA A 199 -13.24 9.84 3.40
C ALA A 199 -13.16 9.52 1.89
N SER A 200 -14.03 8.66 1.39
CA SER A 200 -14.11 8.32 -0.03
C SER A 200 -14.63 9.50 -0.85
N LEU A 201 -15.71 10.15 -0.37
CA LEU A 201 -16.28 11.32 -1.04
C LEU A 201 -15.29 12.50 -1.13
N GLU A 202 -14.56 12.79 -0.05
CA GLU A 202 -13.56 13.86 -0.03
C GLU A 202 -12.42 13.60 -1.01
N HIS A 203 -11.97 12.35 -1.09
CA HIS A 203 -10.93 11.95 -2.04
C HIS A 203 -11.37 12.18 -3.49
N ASP A 204 -12.61 11.80 -3.82
CA ASP A 204 -13.16 11.96 -5.18
C ASP A 204 -13.36 13.43 -5.56
N LEU A 205 -13.81 14.25 -4.62
CA LEU A 205 -13.97 15.70 -4.83
C LEU A 205 -12.63 16.38 -5.10
N LYS A 206 -11.58 16.04 -4.35
CA LYS A 206 -10.23 16.59 -4.59
C LYS A 206 -9.66 16.17 -5.93
N TYR A 207 -9.89 14.94 -6.36
CA TYR A 207 -9.37 14.45 -7.64
C TYR A 207 -10.05 15.17 -8.83
N LYS A 208 -11.36 15.41 -8.75
CA LYS A 208 -12.09 16.14 -9.80
C LYS A 208 -11.70 17.63 -9.88
N SER A 209 -11.43 18.29 -8.75
CA SER A 209 -11.06 19.71 -8.73
C SER A 209 -9.63 20.01 -9.25
N VAL A 210 -8.80 19.00 -9.45
CA VAL A 210 -7.45 19.12 -10.04
C VAL A 210 -7.47 18.87 -11.55
N SER A 211 -8.61 18.38 -12.09
CA SER A 211 -8.75 18.02 -13.51
C SER A 211 -9.52 19.08 -14.33
N GLU A 212 -9.91 20.21 -13.72
CA GLU A 212 -10.44 21.42 -14.35
C GLU A 212 -9.37 22.55 -14.29
#